data_d7e935919198219ad53c13361b56bcc7
#
_entry.id   d7e935919198219ad53c13361b56bcc7
#
_cell.length_a   1.000
_cell.length_b   1.000
_cell.length_c   1.000
_cell.angle_alpha   90.00
_cell.angle_beta   90.00
_cell.angle_gamma   90.00
#
_symmetry.space_group_name_H-M   'P 1'
#
loop_
_entity.id
_entity.type
_entity.pdbx_description
1 polymer ?
#
loop_
_entity_poly.entity_id
_entity_poly.type
_entity_poly.pdbx_seq_one_letter_code
_entity_poly.pdbx_strand_id
1 'polypeptide(L)'
;MKKQTQAIHLPYKRRDAYDALSMPIYNAVAYEFDNAEVMADAFCGRIDAPDYSRVENPTVTNFELRVKALTGAEHVIALNSGMAAISNTLFAIVEQGKNVITSCHLFGNTFSLLTSTLSRFGVETRLCDLTNVEAVEKLVDDNTCCLFLEVMTNPQLEVVDVRALTEMAHRHGIPVIADTTIIPFTQFSAKDLGVDVEVISSTKYISGGATSLGGLIIDYGRFPFIGKRLLNEMLFNLGSYMTPQVAYMQTLGLETLDARYRVQAANALALAKRLCTLKPICNVNYVGLEDNRYHQLSLSQYGETAGAMITIDLESQEACFKLLNNLKLIHRATNLFDNRTLAIHPASTIFGLFSAEERAAMDILDTTIRLSVGLEDVDDLFNDIKQALEA
;
A
#
# COMPACT_ATOMS: atom_id res chain seq x y z
N MET A 1 -24.80 -3.93 -2.36
CA MET A 1 -24.03 -5.20 -2.52
C MET A 1 -22.84 -5.20 -1.57
N LYS A 2 -22.40 -6.36 -1.07
CA LYS A 2 -21.15 -6.47 -0.31
C LYS A 2 -19.94 -6.22 -1.22
N LYS A 3 -18.82 -5.73 -0.66
CA LYS A 3 -17.60 -5.35 -1.43
C LYS A 3 -17.10 -6.48 -2.35
N GLN A 4 -17.06 -7.73 -1.90
CA GLN A 4 -16.64 -8.87 -2.73
C GLN A 4 -17.53 -9.05 -3.98
N THR A 5 -18.86 -8.93 -3.83
CA THR A 5 -19.78 -9.00 -4.98
C THR A 5 -19.59 -7.81 -5.91
N GLN A 6 -19.35 -6.61 -5.35
CA GLN A 6 -19.06 -5.41 -6.16
C GLN A 6 -17.77 -5.54 -6.96
N ALA A 7 -16.69 -6.11 -6.37
CA ALA A 7 -15.43 -6.32 -7.06
C ALA A 7 -15.58 -7.15 -8.35
N ILE A 8 -16.53 -8.11 -8.35
CA ILE A 8 -16.77 -9.00 -9.49
C ILE A 8 -17.79 -8.40 -10.48
N HIS A 9 -18.87 -7.78 -9.99
CA HIS A 9 -20.05 -7.44 -10.78
C HIS A 9 -20.26 -5.94 -11.01
N LEU A 10 -19.23 -5.12 -10.91
CA LEU A 10 -19.38 -3.70 -11.22
C LEU A 10 -19.69 -3.51 -12.71
N PRO A 11 -20.82 -2.87 -13.05
CA PRO A 11 -21.20 -2.68 -14.45
C PRO A 11 -20.28 -1.66 -15.13
N TYR A 12 -19.88 -1.96 -16.36
CA TYR A 12 -19.24 -0.97 -17.23
C TYR A 12 -20.23 0.11 -17.62
N LYS A 13 -19.81 1.36 -17.60
CA LYS A 13 -20.60 2.44 -18.20
C LYS A 13 -20.62 2.34 -19.74
N ARG A 14 -19.54 1.84 -20.34
CA ARG A 14 -19.40 1.62 -21.78
C ARG A 14 -19.24 0.11 -22.01
N ARG A 15 -20.07 -0.46 -22.86
CA ARG A 15 -19.92 -1.83 -23.30
C ARG A 15 -18.95 -1.91 -24.46
N ASP A 16 -18.19 -3.00 -24.49
CA ASP A 16 -17.44 -3.39 -25.66
C ASP A 16 -18.36 -3.67 -26.85
N ALA A 17 -17.85 -3.47 -28.07
CA ALA A 17 -18.62 -3.68 -29.31
C ALA A 17 -19.18 -5.11 -29.47
N TYR A 18 -18.61 -6.06 -28.75
CA TYR A 18 -18.99 -7.49 -28.78
C TYR A 18 -19.65 -7.95 -27.47
N ASP A 19 -20.01 -7.04 -26.57
CA ASP A 19 -20.58 -7.37 -25.25
C ASP A 19 -19.75 -8.37 -24.44
N ALA A 20 -18.40 -8.26 -24.50
CA ALA A 20 -17.50 -9.13 -23.77
C ALA A 20 -17.78 -9.05 -22.25
N LEU A 21 -17.82 -10.22 -21.58
CA LEU A 21 -18.07 -10.31 -20.14
C LEU A 21 -16.94 -9.68 -19.33
N SER A 22 -15.70 -9.87 -19.77
CA SER A 22 -14.50 -9.23 -19.18
C SER A 22 -14.07 -8.06 -20.05
N MET A 23 -13.63 -6.96 -19.41
CA MET A 23 -13.09 -5.80 -20.14
C MET A 23 -11.94 -6.22 -21.06
N PRO A 24 -11.99 -5.94 -22.37
CA PRO A 24 -10.88 -6.19 -23.28
C PRO A 24 -9.65 -5.35 -22.94
N ILE A 25 -8.48 -5.80 -23.38
CA ILE A 25 -7.25 -5.01 -23.29
C ILE A 25 -7.19 -4.09 -24.51
N TYR A 26 -7.43 -2.79 -24.31
CA TYR A 26 -7.26 -1.76 -25.34
C TYR A 26 -5.78 -1.35 -25.41
N ASN A 27 -5.02 -2.09 -26.19
CA ASN A 27 -3.59 -1.82 -26.38
C ASN A 27 -3.35 -0.81 -27.50
N ALA A 28 -3.98 0.36 -27.38
CA ALA A 28 -3.87 1.49 -28.31
C ALA A 28 -3.25 2.69 -27.61
N VAL A 29 -2.49 3.50 -28.33
CA VAL A 29 -1.88 4.74 -27.81
C VAL A 29 -2.79 5.93 -28.08
N ALA A 30 -3.38 6.01 -29.26
CA ALA A 30 -4.21 7.12 -29.74
C ALA A 30 -5.54 6.61 -30.28
N TYR A 31 -6.51 7.51 -30.36
CA TYR A 31 -7.89 7.24 -30.79
C TYR A 31 -8.26 8.18 -31.93
N GLU A 32 -9.07 7.71 -32.89
CA GLU A 32 -9.59 8.49 -33.98
C GLU A 32 -10.93 9.14 -33.59
N PHE A 33 -11.19 10.35 -34.10
CA PHE A 33 -12.41 11.12 -33.86
C PHE A 33 -13.11 11.39 -35.19
N ASP A 34 -14.44 11.44 -35.16
CA ASP A 34 -15.26 11.65 -36.37
C ASP A 34 -14.98 12.98 -37.08
N ASN A 35 -14.60 14.02 -36.33
CA ASN A 35 -14.27 15.36 -36.84
C ASN A 35 -13.39 16.12 -35.83
N ALA A 36 -12.89 17.29 -36.26
CA ALA A 36 -12.01 18.13 -35.45
C ALA A 36 -12.69 18.74 -34.22
N GLU A 37 -13.96 19.02 -34.29
CA GLU A 37 -14.76 19.60 -33.22
C GLU A 37 -14.90 18.56 -32.07
N VAL A 38 -15.23 17.32 -32.38
CA VAL A 38 -15.32 16.22 -31.41
C VAL A 38 -13.94 15.96 -30.78
N MET A 39 -12.86 15.98 -31.58
CA MET A 39 -11.50 15.88 -31.06
C MET A 39 -11.17 16.99 -30.07
N ALA A 40 -11.48 18.26 -30.43
CA ALA A 40 -11.26 19.41 -29.54
C ALA A 40 -12.06 19.30 -28.24
N ASP A 41 -13.30 18.79 -28.31
CA ASP A 41 -14.14 18.57 -27.13
C ASP A 41 -13.59 17.49 -26.20
N ALA A 42 -13.03 16.39 -26.75
CA ALA A 42 -12.37 15.36 -25.97
C ALA A 42 -11.14 15.92 -25.24
N PHE A 43 -10.22 16.56 -25.97
CA PHE A 43 -8.99 17.12 -25.40
C PHE A 43 -9.23 18.23 -24.37
N CYS A 44 -10.37 18.92 -24.45
CA CYS A 44 -10.79 19.93 -23.47
C CYS A 44 -11.63 19.36 -22.31
N GLY A 45 -11.85 18.06 -22.27
CA GLY A 45 -12.67 17.40 -21.24
C GLY A 45 -14.16 17.76 -21.30
N ARG A 46 -14.66 18.27 -22.43
CA ARG A 46 -16.09 18.61 -22.62
C ARG A 46 -16.95 17.39 -22.92
N ILE A 47 -16.33 16.34 -23.44
CA ILE A 47 -16.93 15.01 -23.63
C ILE A 47 -16.07 13.94 -22.97
N ASP A 48 -16.70 12.87 -22.52
CA ASP A 48 -16.05 11.70 -21.92
C ASP A 48 -15.64 10.75 -23.06
N ALA A 49 -14.41 10.95 -23.59
CA ALA A 49 -13.81 10.11 -24.63
C ALA A 49 -12.30 10.03 -24.44
N PRO A 50 -11.71 8.81 -24.56
CA PRO A 50 -10.26 8.67 -24.46
C PRO A 50 -9.58 9.41 -25.62
N ASP A 51 -8.53 10.14 -25.30
CA ASP A 51 -7.75 10.91 -26.27
C ASP A 51 -6.34 10.29 -26.48
N TYR A 52 -5.66 9.99 -25.38
CA TYR A 52 -4.30 9.43 -25.38
C TYR A 52 -4.10 8.52 -24.18
N SER A 53 -3.65 7.28 -24.41
CA SER A 53 -3.64 6.22 -23.38
C SER A 53 -2.72 6.47 -22.17
N ARG A 54 -1.79 7.42 -22.22
CA ARG A 54 -1.04 7.84 -21.03
C ARG A 54 -1.95 8.55 -20.01
N VAL A 55 -3.00 9.20 -20.49
CA VAL A 55 -3.93 9.97 -19.66
C VAL A 55 -5.18 9.15 -19.37
N GLU A 56 -5.81 8.63 -20.44
CA GLU A 56 -7.02 7.82 -20.33
C GLU A 56 -6.96 6.61 -21.27
N ASN A 57 -7.15 5.41 -20.70
CA ASN A 57 -7.25 4.18 -21.46
C ASN A 57 -8.47 3.39 -20.96
N PRO A 58 -9.37 2.87 -21.81
CA PRO A 58 -10.59 2.21 -21.37
C PRO A 58 -10.38 1.04 -20.41
N THR A 59 -9.30 0.27 -20.57
CA THR A 59 -8.97 -0.85 -19.67
C THR A 59 -8.51 -0.34 -18.29
N VAL A 60 -7.70 0.73 -18.26
CA VAL A 60 -7.24 1.37 -17.01
C VAL A 60 -8.40 2.03 -16.29
N THR A 61 -9.20 2.82 -17.02
CA THR A 61 -10.40 3.49 -16.49
C THR A 61 -11.38 2.49 -15.87
N ASN A 62 -11.56 1.30 -16.49
CA ASN A 62 -12.39 0.25 -15.90
C ASN A 62 -11.85 -0.23 -14.54
N PHE A 63 -10.54 -0.42 -14.41
CA PHE A 63 -9.91 -0.79 -13.14
C PHE A 63 -10.11 0.31 -12.07
N GLU A 64 -9.87 1.56 -12.43
CA GLU A 64 -10.08 2.72 -11.56
C GLU A 64 -11.53 2.86 -11.09
N LEU A 65 -12.51 2.69 -11.99
CA LEU A 65 -13.93 2.74 -11.66
C LEU A 65 -14.35 1.63 -10.69
N ARG A 66 -13.77 0.44 -10.80
CA ARG A 66 -13.99 -0.66 -9.84
C ARG A 66 -13.48 -0.30 -8.45
N VAL A 67 -12.25 0.23 -8.36
CA VAL A 67 -11.67 0.69 -7.09
C VAL A 67 -12.49 1.86 -6.53
N LYS A 68 -12.87 2.84 -7.36
CA LYS A 68 -13.74 3.98 -6.96
C LYS A 68 -15.05 3.51 -6.33
N ALA A 69 -15.70 2.53 -6.93
CA ALA A 69 -16.96 2.02 -6.41
C ALA A 69 -16.79 1.23 -5.09
N LEU A 70 -15.66 0.52 -4.92
CA LEU A 70 -15.35 -0.23 -3.70
C LEU A 70 -15.00 0.68 -2.51
N THR A 71 -14.36 1.83 -2.78
CA THR A 71 -13.84 2.76 -1.77
C THR A 71 -14.75 3.95 -1.52
N GLY A 72 -15.63 4.29 -2.47
CA GLY A 72 -16.44 5.51 -2.42
C GLY A 72 -15.61 6.78 -2.61
N ALA A 73 -14.49 6.68 -3.32
CA ALA A 73 -13.60 7.78 -3.64
C ALA A 73 -14.25 8.82 -4.58
N GLU A 74 -13.74 10.05 -4.56
CA GLU A 74 -14.04 11.06 -5.58
C GLU A 74 -13.22 10.80 -6.85
N HIS A 75 -11.92 10.53 -6.70
CA HIS A 75 -11.01 10.18 -7.79
C HIS A 75 -10.17 8.95 -7.45
N VAL A 76 -9.89 8.13 -8.47
CA VAL A 76 -8.93 7.03 -8.40
C VAL A 76 -8.01 7.16 -9.59
N ILE A 77 -6.70 7.07 -9.36
CA ILE A 77 -5.68 7.14 -10.40
C ILE A 77 -4.78 5.90 -10.29
N ALA A 78 -4.72 5.12 -11.37
CA ALA A 78 -3.89 3.94 -11.45
C ALA A 78 -2.53 4.28 -12.10
N LEU A 79 -1.46 3.95 -11.40
CA LEU A 79 -0.08 4.26 -11.74
C LEU A 79 0.79 3.01 -11.85
N ASN A 80 1.99 3.16 -12.37
CA ASN A 80 2.91 2.05 -12.65
C ASN A 80 3.58 1.43 -11.40
N SER A 81 3.48 2.07 -10.24
CA SER A 81 4.05 1.56 -8.99
C SER A 81 3.48 2.26 -7.74
N GLY A 82 3.60 1.62 -6.56
CA GLY A 82 3.27 2.25 -5.29
C GLY A 82 4.10 3.51 -5.02
N MET A 83 5.39 3.50 -5.36
CA MET A 83 6.23 4.70 -5.23
C MET A 83 5.77 5.84 -6.15
N ALA A 84 5.23 5.53 -7.34
CA ALA A 84 4.61 6.53 -8.19
C ALA A 84 3.35 7.12 -7.53
N ALA A 85 2.53 6.30 -6.87
CA ALA A 85 1.37 6.79 -6.13
C ALA A 85 1.79 7.73 -4.98
N ILE A 86 2.78 7.36 -4.19
CA ILE A 86 3.30 8.17 -3.08
C ILE A 86 3.91 9.47 -3.61
N SER A 87 4.82 9.40 -4.60
CA SER A 87 5.53 10.58 -5.11
C SER A 87 4.59 11.55 -5.82
N ASN A 88 3.66 11.09 -6.66
CA ASN A 88 2.69 11.96 -7.32
C ASN A 88 1.78 12.66 -6.30
N THR A 89 1.33 11.94 -5.25
CA THR A 89 0.52 12.54 -4.18
C THR A 89 1.30 13.61 -3.43
N LEU A 90 2.54 13.33 -3.03
CA LEU A 90 3.38 14.31 -2.34
C LEU A 90 3.66 15.52 -3.22
N PHE A 91 4.06 15.34 -4.49
CA PHE A 91 4.29 16.45 -5.42
C PHE A 91 3.05 17.32 -5.68
N ALA A 92 1.84 16.74 -5.58
CA ALA A 92 0.61 17.53 -5.69
C ALA A 92 0.36 18.43 -4.47
N ILE A 93 1.02 18.17 -3.33
CA ILE A 93 0.73 18.82 -2.05
C ILE A 93 1.89 19.71 -1.59
N VAL A 94 3.14 19.21 -1.68
CA VAL A 94 4.31 19.90 -1.12
C VAL A 94 4.74 21.10 -1.98
N GLU A 95 5.29 22.09 -1.31
CA GLU A 95 5.89 23.28 -1.92
C GLU A 95 7.19 23.63 -1.18
N GLN A 96 8.07 24.40 -1.80
CA GLN A 96 9.30 24.89 -1.16
C GLN A 96 8.99 25.65 0.13
N GLY A 97 9.71 25.34 1.20
CA GLY A 97 9.53 25.96 2.52
C GLY A 97 8.41 25.36 3.36
N LYS A 98 7.68 24.34 2.83
CA LYS A 98 6.68 23.58 3.58
C LYS A 98 7.29 22.36 4.26
N ASN A 99 6.54 21.78 5.20
CA ASN A 99 6.94 20.56 5.88
C ASN A 99 5.88 19.47 5.82
N VAL A 100 6.35 18.22 5.91
CA VAL A 100 5.56 17.00 6.05
C VAL A 100 5.86 16.38 7.41
N ILE A 101 4.83 16.09 8.19
CA ILE A 101 4.97 15.34 9.44
C ILE A 101 4.77 13.86 9.15
N THR A 102 5.64 12.99 9.67
CA THR A 102 5.57 11.55 9.47
C THR A 102 6.33 10.76 10.53
N SER A 103 6.26 9.41 10.48
CA SER A 103 7.04 8.51 11.32
C SER A 103 8.44 8.24 10.73
N CYS A 104 9.38 7.82 11.57
CA CYS A 104 10.61 7.16 11.13
C CYS A 104 10.36 5.69 10.70
N HIS A 105 9.24 5.09 11.12
CA HIS A 105 8.84 3.72 10.77
C HIS A 105 8.07 3.71 9.44
N LEU A 106 8.79 3.99 8.34
CA LEU A 106 8.25 3.97 6.98
C LEU A 106 8.95 2.91 6.14
N PHE A 107 8.29 2.51 5.07
CA PHE A 107 8.97 1.78 4.00
C PHE A 107 10.21 2.57 3.54
N GLY A 108 11.38 1.91 3.43
CA GLY A 108 12.67 2.57 3.24
C GLY A 108 12.72 3.55 2.07
N ASN A 109 12.05 3.25 0.93
CA ASN A 109 12.02 4.19 -0.20
C ASN A 109 11.13 5.40 0.06
N THR A 110 10.05 5.26 0.84
CA THR A 110 9.22 6.40 1.26
C THR A 110 10.01 7.32 2.20
N PHE A 111 10.72 6.72 3.16
CA PHE A 111 11.62 7.47 4.04
C PHE A 111 12.68 8.25 3.23
N SER A 112 13.38 7.57 2.31
CA SER A 112 14.38 8.20 1.45
C SER A 112 13.79 9.28 0.53
N LEU A 113 12.59 9.08 -0.02
CA LEU A 113 11.89 10.10 -0.82
C LEU A 113 11.68 11.38 -0.02
N LEU A 114 11.17 11.26 1.22
CA LEU A 114 10.90 12.40 2.09
C LEU A 114 12.18 13.08 2.57
N THR A 115 13.10 12.32 3.17
CA THR A 115 14.27 12.88 3.85
C THR A 115 15.42 13.27 2.90
N SER A 116 15.55 12.63 1.75
CA SER A 116 16.65 12.87 0.81
C SER A 116 16.20 13.54 -0.49
N THR A 117 15.15 13.04 -1.14
CA THR A 117 14.75 13.56 -2.45
C THR A 117 14.03 14.89 -2.32
N LEU A 118 12.96 14.96 -1.52
CA LEU A 118 12.15 16.17 -1.36
C LEU A 118 12.89 17.27 -0.61
N SER A 119 13.84 16.94 0.28
CA SER A 119 14.68 17.93 0.95
C SER A 119 15.50 18.79 -0.02
N ARG A 120 15.90 18.24 -1.18
CA ARG A 120 16.59 18.99 -2.24
C ARG A 120 15.71 20.05 -2.89
N PHE A 121 14.39 19.93 -2.75
CA PHE A 121 13.42 20.91 -3.24
C PHE A 121 12.91 21.83 -2.13
N GLY A 122 13.61 21.82 -0.98
CA GLY A 122 13.30 22.71 0.16
C GLY A 122 12.08 22.30 0.97
N VAL A 123 11.70 21.02 0.94
CA VAL A 123 10.66 20.46 1.79
C VAL A 123 11.29 19.86 3.05
N GLU A 124 10.83 20.28 4.22
CA GLU A 124 11.25 19.75 5.52
C GLU A 124 10.47 18.48 5.85
N THR A 125 11.13 17.45 6.36
CA THR A 125 10.47 16.26 6.92
C THR A 125 10.61 16.25 8.43
N ARG A 126 9.49 16.26 9.15
CA ARG A 126 9.42 16.21 10.60
C ARG A 126 9.07 14.81 11.05
N LEU A 127 10.07 14.09 11.55
CA LEU A 127 9.94 12.72 12.05
C LEU A 127 9.49 12.73 13.50
N CYS A 128 8.48 11.92 13.84
CA CYS A 128 7.99 11.73 15.19
C CYS A 128 7.31 10.38 15.38
N ASP A 129 7.03 10.04 16.62
CA ASP A 129 6.22 8.88 16.99
C ASP A 129 4.74 9.20 16.73
N LEU A 130 4.16 8.62 15.67
CA LEU A 130 2.74 8.82 15.31
C LEU A 130 1.77 8.10 16.25
N THR A 131 2.24 7.26 17.16
CA THR A 131 1.38 6.67 18.21
C THR A 131 1.04 7.68 19.32
N ASN A 132 1.76 8.80 19.37
CA ASN A 132 1.56 9.89 20.32
C ASN A 132 0.99 11.15 19.63
N VAL A 133 -0.34 11.21 19.51
CA VAL A 133 -1.06 12.29 18.80
C VAL A 133 -0.71 13.69 19.35
N GLU A 134 -0.53 13.83 20.67
CA GLU A 134 -0.18 15.12 21.29
C GLU A 134 1.24 15.58 20.89
N ALA A 135 2.17 14.65 20.72
CA ALA A 135 3.52 14.96 20.24
C ALA A 135 3.49 15.36 18.76
N VAL A 136 2.65 14.70 17.95
CA VAL A 136 2.42 15.08 16.54
C VAL A 136 1.86 16.49 16.43
N GLU A 137 0.83 16.81 17.23
CA GLU A 137 0.16 18.12 17.19
C GLU A 137 1.10 19.29 17.51
N LYS A 138 2.08 19.08 18.40
CA LYS A 138 3.11 20.09 18.72
C LYS A 138 4.06 20.41 17.57
N LEU A 139 4.15 19.54 16.56
CA LEU A 139 4.99 19.77 15.38
C LEU A 139 4.24 20.49 14.25
N VAL A 140 2.93 20.68 14.39
CA VAL A 140 2.12 21.37 13.39
C VAL A 140 2.39 22.88 13.46
N ASP A 141 2.63 23.50 12.31
CA ASP A 141 2.74 24.95 12.15
C ASP A 141 2.12 25.41 10.81
N ASP A 142 2.19 26.71 10.49
CA ASP A 142 1.63 27.33 9.28
C ASP A 142 2.27 26.79 7.97
N ASN A 143 3.40 26.11 8.08
CA ASN A 143 4.10 25.52 6.95
C ASN A 143 3.83 24.02 6.80
N THR A 144 3.07 23.40 7.71
CA THR A 144 2.73 21.99 7.61
C THR A 144 1.72 21.79 6.49
N CYS A 145 2.10 21.03 5.46
CA CYS A 145 1.27 20.82 4.27
C CYS A 145 0.53 19.48 4.28
N CYS A 146 1.02 18.47 5.00
CA CYS A 146 0.32 17.21 5.19
C CYS A 146 0.89 16.38 6.34
N LEU A 147 0.09 15.45 6.82
CA LEU A 147 0.50 14.31 7.64
C LEU A 147 0.54 13.07 6.73
N PHE A 148 1.68 12.39 6.67
CA PHE A 148 1.84 11.11 5.95
C PHE A 148 2.00 9.98 6.96
N LEU A 149 1.26 8.88 6.79
CA LEU A 149 1.34 7.71 7.66
C LEU A 149 1.22 6.40 6.89
N GLU A 150 1.78 5.32 7.43
CA GLU A 150 1.41 3.95 7.10
C GLU A 150 0.40 3.45 8.15
N VAL A 151 -0.71 2.86 7.71
CA VAL A 151 -1.75 2.35 8.67
C VAL A 151 -1.24 1.22 9.54
N MET A 152 -0.25 0.48 9.04
CA MET A 152 0.56 -0.49 9.75
C MET A 152 1.96 -0.46 9.13
N THR A 153 3.00 -0.34 9.94
CA THR A 153 4.37 -0.16 9.45
C THR A 153 5.02 -1.49 9.05
N ASN A 154 6.04 -1.41 8.18
CA ASN A 154 6.80 -2.55 7.68
C ASN A 154 8.31 -2.30 7.88
N PRO A 155 9.01 -3.13 8.68
CA PRO A 155 8.61 -4.43 9.23
C PRO A 155 8.12 -4.39 10.68
N GLN A 156 8.04 -3.24 11.34
CA GLN A 156 7.82 -3.12 12.79
C GLN A 156 6.41 -3.57 13.22
N LEU A 157 5.43 -3.55 12.28
CA LEU A 157 4.01 -3.84 12.52
C LEU A 157 3.37 -2.93 13.58
N GLU A 158 3.87 -1.69 13.66
CA GLU A 158 3.27 -0.66 14.47
C GLU A 158 1.94 -0.21 13.86
N VAL A 159 0.92 -0.05 14.68
CA VAL A 159 -0.40 0.44 14.26
C VAL A 159 -0.67 1.79 14.92
N VAL A 160 -0.99 2.79 14.12
CA VAL A 160 -1.35 4.13 14.58
C VAL A 160 -2.86 4.29 14.74
N ASP A 161 -3.31 5.16 15.64
CA ASP A 161 -4.71 5.56 15.71
C ASP A 161 -5.02 6.55 14.58
N VAL A 162 -5.43 5.99 13.42
CA VAL A 162 -5.71 6.77 12.22
C VAL A 162 -6.79 7.80 12.47
N ARG A 163 -7.86 7.45 13.20
CA ARG A 163 -8.96 8.36 13.49
C ARG A 163 -8.50 9.54 14.34
N ALA A 164 -7.78 9.29 15.43
CA ALA A 164 -7.28 10.36 16.28
C ALA A 164 -6.31 11.30 15.52
N LEU A 165 -5.44 10.75 14.67
CA LEU A 165 -4.53 11.54 13.84
C LEU A 165 -5.26 12.37 12.78
N THR A 166 -6.28 11.81 12.10
CA THR A 166 -7.06 12.55 11.10
C THR A 166 -7.90 13.65 11.75
N GLU A 167 -8.53 13.40 12.89
CA GLU A 167 -9.26 14.42 13.64
C GLU A 167 -8.34 15.56 14.09
N MET A 168 -7.16 15.26 14.58
CA MET A 168 -6.14 16.25 14.92
C MET A 168 -5.73 17.07 13.70
N ALA A 169 -5.32 16.43 12.59
CA ALA A 169 -4.88 17.11 11.38
C ALA A 169 -5.98 18.02 10.79
N HIS A 170 -7.22 17.57 10.78
CA HIS A 170 -8.35 18.34 10.26
C HIS A 170 -8.67 19.59 11.13
N ARG A 171 -8.43 19.56 12.45
CA ARG A 171 -8.54 20.79 13.26
C ARG A 171 -7.59 21.89 12.81
N HIS A 172 -6.46 21.50 12.22
CA HIS A 172 -5.43 22.41 11.67
C HIS A 172 -5.57 22.63 10.14
N GLY A 173 -6.61 22.06 9.50
CA GLY A 173 -6.80 22.18 8.04
C GLY A 173 -5.76 21.44 7.20
N ILE A 174 -5.12 20.41 7.75
CA ILE A 174 -4.03 19.65 7.13
C ILE A 174 -4.57 18.34 6.56
N PRO A 175 -4.31 18.00 5.28
CA PRO A 175 -4.67 16.72 4.71
C PRO A 175 -3.84 15.57 5.28
N VAL A 176 -4.48 14.40 5.42
CA VAL A 176 -3.86 13.14 5.83
C VAL A 176 -3.75 12.19 4.64
N ILE A 177 -2.51 11.78 4.36
CA ILE A 177 -2.18 10.78 3.35
C ILE A 177 -1.85 9.48 4.08
N ALA A 178 -2.55 8.40 3.76
CA ALA A 178 -2.30 7.09 4.35
C ALA A 178 -1.86 6.06 3.31
N ASP A 179 -0.71 5.42 3.54
CA ASP A 179 -0.35 4.20 2.82
C ASP A 179 -1.06 3.01 3.49
N THR A 180 -1.97 2.40 2.76
CA THR A 180 -2.80 1.28 3.22
C THR A 180 -2.41 -0.04 2.58
N THR A 181 -1.22 -0.13 2.02
CA THR A 181 -0.74 -1.31 1.27
C THR A 181 -0.85 -2.62 2.08
N ILE A 182 -0.68 -2.56 3.41
CA ILE A 182 -0.67 -3.75 4.27
C ILE A 182 -2.06 -4.27 4.61
N ILE A 183 -3.06 -3.38 4.73
CA ILE A 183 -4.46 -3.77 4.98
C ILE A 183 -5.31 -3.30 3.80
N PRO A 184 -5.91 -4.20 3.00
CA PRO A 184 -6.62 -3.80 1.81
C PRO A 184 -7.96 -3.11 2.12
N PHE A 185 -8.35 -2.17 1.28
CA PHE A 185 -9.61 -1.41 1.39
C PHE A 185 -10.89 -2.28 1.37
N THR A 186 -10.78 -3.57 1.05
CA THR A 186 -11.90 -4.52 1.18
C THR A 186 -12.21 -4.85 2.63
N GLN A 187 -11.25 -4.70 3.54
CA GLN A 187 -11.38 -5.04 4.96
C GLN A 187 -11.83 -3.86 5.83
N PHE A 188 -11.45 -2.66 5.49
CA PHE A 188 -11.81 -1.44 6.23
C PHE A 188 -12.15 -0.29 5.27
N SER A 189 -12.45 0.88 5.80
CA SER A 189 -12.70 2.10 5.03
C SER A 189 -11.77 3.20 5.55
N ALA A 190 -10.74 3.52 4.79
CA ALA A 190 -9.85 4.63 5.10
C ALA A 190 -10.62 5.97 5.17
N LYS A 191 -11.63 6.14 4.29
CA LYS A 191 -12.55 7.28 4.30
C LYS A 191 -13.27 7.45 5.63
N ASP A 192 -13.79 6.35 6.21
CA ASP A 192 -14.53 6.40 7.49
C ASP A 192 -13.62 6.66 8.68
N LEU A 193 -12.31 6.43 8.54
CA LEU A 193 -11.29 6.81 9.51
C LEU A 193 -10.81 8.27 9.32
N GLY A 194 -11.30 8.97 8.29
CA GLY A 194 -10.99 10.38 8.03
C GLY A 194 -9.79 10.61 7.11
N VAL A 195 -9.21 9.56 6.50
CA VAL A 195 -8.12 9.70 5.53
C VAL A 195 -8.60 10.50 4.31
N ASP A 196 -7.77 11.43 3.83
CA ASP A 196 -8.11 12.29 2.69
C ASP A 196 -7.61 11.72 1.37
N VAL A 197 -6.40 11.17 1.39
CA VAL A 197 -5.82 10.48 0.24
C VAL A 197 -5.21 9.15 0.72
N GLU A 198 -5.65 8.07 0.07
CA GLU A 198 -5.10 6.74 0.30
C GLU A 198 -4.13 6.41 -0.84
N VAL A 199 -2.94 5.95 -0.53
CA VAL A 199 -1.97 5.45 -1.51
C VAL A 199 -1.74 3.96 -1.29
N ILE A 200 -1.63 3.20 -2.38
CA ILE A 200 -1.51 1.74 -2.32
C ILE A 200 -0.50 1.26 -3.33
N SER A 201 0.40 0.38 -2.91
CA SER A 201 1.12 -0.47 -3.85
C SER A 201 0.22 -1.63 -4.29
N SER A 202 -0.47 -1.45 -5.42
CA SER A 202 -1.34 -2.49 -5.99
C SER A 202 -0.55 -3.71 -6.50
N THR A 203 0.78 -3.63 -6.51
CA THR A 203 1.73 -4.74 -6.67
C THR A 203 1.49 -5.88 -5.67
N LYS A 204 0.96 -5.56 -4.48
CA LYS A 204 0.86 -6.45 -3.33
C LYS A 204 -0.44 -7.28 -3.37
N TYR A 205 -1.33 -7.10 -2.44
CA TYR A 205 -2.58 -7.87 -2.37
C TYR A 205 -3.41 -7.85 -3.66
N ILE A 206 -3.46 -6.71 -4.36
CA ILE A 206 -4.28 -6.59 -5.56
C ILE A 206 -3.73 -7.47 -6.68
N SER A 207 -2.42 -7.37 -6.99
CA SER A 207 -1.78 -8.27 -7.97
C SER A 207 -1.83 -9.74 -7.53
N GLY A 208 -1.53 -10.01 -6.27
CA GLY A 208 -1.64 -11.32 -5.60
C GLY A 208 -0.62 -12.38 -6.03
N GLY A 209 -0.13 -12.37 -7.25
CA GLY A 209 0.75 -13.40 -7.80
C GLY A 209 2.17 -12.92 -8.12
N ALA A 210 2.58 -11.74 -7.68
CA ALA A 210 3.86 -11.09 -8.05
C ALA A 210 4.03 -10.95 -9.59
N THR A 211 2.94 -10.73 -10.31
CA THR A 211 2.92 -10.73 -11.78
C THR A 211 2.92 -9.34 -12.40
N SER A 212 2.54 -8.31 -11.62
CA SER A 212 2.46 -6.94 -12.10
C SER A 212 2.82 -5.93 -11.03
N LEU A 213 3.57 -4.90 -11.41
CA LEU A 213 3.79 -3.71 -10.61
C LEU A 213 2.61 -2.74 -10.80
N GLY A 214 2.22 -2.04 -9.75
CA GLY A 214 1.20 -1.00 -9.88
C GLY A 214 1.06 -0.18 -8.59
N GLY A 215 0.40 0.96 -8.71
CA GLY A 215 0.05 1.84 -7.62
C GLY A 215 -1.34 2.44 -7.83
N LEU A 216 -1.96 2.83 -6.74
CA LEU A 216 -3.24 3.54 -6.74
C LEU A 216 -3.15 4.77 -5.87
N ILE A 217 -3.72 5.87 -6.34
CA ILE A 217 -4.08 7.02 -5.54
C ILE A 217 -5.61 7.03 -5.45
N ILE A 218 -6.15 7.12 -4.25
CA ILE A 218 -7.58 7.14 -3.95
C ILE A 218 -7.84 8.44 -3.20
N ASP A 219 -8.36 9.44 -3.90
CA ASP A 219 -8.70 10.76 -3.34
C ASP A 219 -10.16 10.78 -2.93
N TYR A 220 -10.41 11.15 -1.68
CA TYR A 220 -11.76 11.23 -1.11
C TYR A 220 -12.41 12.63 -1.25
N GLY A 221 -11.72 13.59 -1.87
CA GLY A 221 -12.25 14.87 -2.29
C GLY A 221 -12.42 15.94 -1.20
N ARG A 222 -11.95 15.68 0.04
CA ARG A 222 -12.01 16.69 1.12
C ARG A 222 -11.20 17.94 0.80
N PHE A 223 -10.07 17.78 0.12
CA PHE A 223 -9.18 18.86 -0.30
C PHE A 223 -9.15 18.94 -1.84
N PRO A 224 -10.09 19.68 -2.49
CA PRO A 224 -10.28 19.64 -3.95
C PRO A 224 -9.04 20.02 -4.77
N PHE A 225 -8.10 20.81 -4.19
CA PHE A 225 -6.88 21.17 -4.88
C PHE A 225 -5.98 19.97 -5.16
N ILE A 226 -6.02 18.94 -4.30
CA ILE A 226 -5.21 17.72 -4.44
C ILE A 226 -5.68 16.96 -5.67
N GLY A 227 -6.97 16.62 -5.75
CA GLY A 227 -7.55 15.92 -6.91
C GLY A 227 -7.32 16.69 -8.21
N LYS A 228 -7.48 18.02 -8.19
CA LYS A 228 -7.24 18.87 -9.35
C LYS A 228 -5.76 18.80 -9.82
N ARG A 229 -4.80 18.92 -8.91
CA ARG A 229 -3.37 18.83 -9.25
C ARG A 229 -2.97 17.42 -9.70
N LEU A 230 -3.50 16.39 -9.05
CA LEU A 230 -3.26 15.01 -9.44
C LEU A 230 -3.69 14.72 -10.88
N LEU A 231 -4.92 15.11 -11.24
CA LEU A 231 -5.50 14.84 -12.55
C LEU A 231 -4.91 15.73 -13.65
N ASN A 232 -4.74 17.04 -13.40
CA ASN A 232 -4.39 18.01 -14.45
C ASN A 232 -2.90 18.28 -14.57
N GLU A 233 -2.08 17.89 -13.56
CA GLU A 233 -0.66 18.19 -13.56
C GLU A 233 0.17 16.90 -13.40
N MET A 234 -0.01 16.15 -12.30
CA MET A 234 0.86 15.03 -11.98
C MET A 234 0.76 13.89 -13.00
N LEU A 235 -0.46 13.46 -13.33
CA LEU A 235 -0.69 12.41 -14.32
C LEU A 235 -0.14 12.81 -15.70
N PHE A 236 -0.40 14.04 -16.13
CA PHE A 236 0.04 14.56 -17.43
C PHE A 236 1.57 14.74 -17.52
N ASN A 237 2.17 15.31 -16.47
CA ASN A 237 3.55 15.81 -16.53
C ASN A 237 4.57 14.76 -16.12
N LEU A 238 4.25 13.88 -15.15
CA LEU A 238 5.18 12.87 -14.64
C LEU A 238 5.15 11.56 -15.43
N GLY A 239 4.05 11.28 -16.15
CA GLY A 239 3.97 10.15 -17.07
C GLY A 239 4.05 8.76 -16.42
N SER A 240 3.70 8.65 -15.14
CA SER A 240 3.75 7.41 -14.37
C SER A 240 2.48 6.54 -14.52
N TYR A 241 1.90 6.50 -15.70
CA TYR A 241 0.66 5.79 -16.01
C TYR A 241 0.76 4.27 -15.84
N MET A 242 -0.38 3.62 -15.59
CA MET A 242 -0.50 2.16 -15.64
C MET A 242 -0.75 1.70 -17.08
N THR A 243 -0.11 0.62 -17.51
CA THR A 243 -0.39 0.04 -18.83
C THR A 243 -1.69 -0.79 -18.82
N PRO A 244 -2.41 -0.90 -19.95
CA PRO A 244 -3.66 -1.64 -20.01
C PRO A 244 -3.50 -3.14 -19.70
N GLN A 245 -2.36 -3.75 -20.02
CA GLN A 245 -2.07 -5.14 -19.65
C GLN A 245 -1.98 -5.31 -18.14
N VAL A 246 -1.31 -4.37 -17.45
CA VAL A 246 -1.21 -4.39 -15.98
C VAL A 246 -2.58 -4.15 -15.35
N ALA A 247 -3.35 -3.18 -15.85
CA ALA A 247 -4.71 -2.90 -15.36
C ALA A 247 -5.63 -4.13 -15.48
N TYR A 248 -5.54 -4.86 -16.61
CA TYR A 248 -6.28 -6.10 -16.80
C TYR A 248 -5.89 -7.17 -15.77
N MET A 249 -4.58 -7.43 -15.59
CA MET A 249 -4.11 -8.40 -14.60
C MET A 249 -4.52 -8.01 -13.17
N GLN A 250 -4.44 -6.74 -12.82
CA GLN A 250 -4.84 -6.26 -11.51
C GLN A 250 -6.36 -6.27 -11.30
N THR A 251 -7.16 -6.13 -12.36
CA THR A 251 -8.61 -6.34 -12.30
C THR A 251 -8.93 -7.80 -11.90
N LEU A 252 -8.27 -8.78 -12.52
CA LEU A 252 -8.44 -10.19 -12.15
C LEU A 252 -7.99 -10.45 -10.70
N GLY A 253 -6.89 -9.85 -10.28
CA GLY A 253 -6.41 -9.93 -8.90
C GLY A 253 -7.38 -9.30 -7.90
N LEU A 254 -8.00 -8.17 -8.26
CA LEU A 254 -9.01 -7.48 -7.44
C LEU A 254 -10.25 -8.36 -7.21
N GLU A 255 -10.71 -9.09 -8.22
CA GLU A 255 -11.87 -9.98 -8.12
C GLU A 255 -11.68 -11.09 -7.08
N THR A 256 -10.45 -11.53 -6.84
CA THR A 256 -10.11 -12.59 -5.86
C THR A 256 -9.46 -12.07 -4.58
N LEU A 257 -9.27 -10.76 -4.45
CA LEU A 257 -8.54 -10.13 -3.34
C LEU A 257 -9.07 -10.57 -1.98
N ASP A 258 -10.36 -10.45 -1.74
CA ASP A 258 -10.96 -10.76 -0.44
C ASP A 258 -10.83 -12.25 -0.06
N ALA A 259 -10.97 -13.15 -1.03
CA ALA A 259 -10.81 -14.58 -0.82
C ALA A 259 -9.37 -14.94 -0.44
N ARG A 260 -8.39 -14.39 -1.17
CA ARG A 260 -6.97 -14.61 -0.88
C ARG A 260 -6.56 -14.01 0.47
N TYR A 261 -6.95 -12.76 0.72
CA TYR A 261 -6.63 -12.08 1.97
C TYR A 261 -7.11 -12.85 3.21
N ARG A 262 -8.34 -13.37 3.19
CA ARG A 262 -8.87 -14.14 4.33
C ARG A 262 -8.06 -15.40 4.62
N VAL A 263 -7.67 -16.13 3.58
CA VAL A 263 -6.82 -17.32 3.74
C VAL A 263 -5.45 -16.93 4.28
N GLN A 264 -4.81 -15.92 3.69
CA GLN A 264 -3.49 -15.45 4.11
C GLN A 264 -3.49 -14.97 5.57
N ALA A 265 -4.50 -14.19 5.98
CA ALA A 265 -4.62 -13.70 7.34
C ALA A 265 -4.90 -14.82 8.36
N ALA A 266 -5.73 -15.81 7.99
CA ALA A 266 -5.99 -16.99 8.82
C ALA A 266 -4.70 -17.84 8.98
N ASN A 267 -3.97 -18.06 7.89
CA ASN A 267 -2.69 -18.76 7.91
C ASN A 267 -1.67 -18.02 8.78
N ALA A 268 -1.58 -16.69 8.65
CA ALA A 268 -0.66 -15.88 9.45
C ALA A 268 -0.96 -16.00 10.95
N LEU A 269 -2.22 -15.90 11.35
CA LEU A 269 -2.60 -16.07 12.75
C LEU A 269 -2.27 -17.47 13.30
N ALA A 270 -2.60 -18.50 12.53
CA ALA A 270 -2.31 -19.89 12.91
C ALA A 270 -0.81 -20.15 12.99
N LEU A 271 -0.05 -19.65 12.00
CA LEU A 271 1.41 -19.79 11.99
C LEU A 271 2.05 -19.03 13.15
N ALA A 272 1.65 -17.76 13.40
CA ALA A 272 2.20 -16.96 14.50
C ALA A 272 2.00 -17.63 15.86
N LYS A 273 0.80 -18.15 16.16
CA LYS A 273 0.53 -18.89 17.40
C LYS A 273 1.44 -20.11 17.57
N ARG A 274 1.73 -20.82 16.50
CA ARG A 274 2.62 -22.00 16.54
C ARG A 274 4.10 -21.60 16.68
N LEU A 275 4.54 -20.53 16.01
CA LEU A 275 5.90 -20.02 16.12
C LEU A 275 6.26 -19.62 17.55
N CYS A 276 5.30 -19.07 18.33
CA CYS A 276 5.49 -18.77 19.74
C CYS A 276 5.90 -20.02 20.59
N THR A 277 5.68 -21.23 20.11
CA THR A 277 6.06 -22.47 20.82
C THR A 277 7.49 -22.94 20.54
N LEU A 278 8.17 -22.35 19.56
CA LEU A 278 9.51 -22.76 19.14
C LEU A 278 10.59 -22.02 19.95
N LYS A 279 11.35 -22.74 20.77
CA LYS A 279 12.35 -22.17 21.68
C LYS A 279 13.45 -21.30 21.03
N PRO A 280 13.94 -21.59 19.79
CA PRO A 280 14.95 -20.72 19.16
C PRO A 280 14.42 -19.34 18.73
N ILE A 281 13.09 -19.15 18.69
CA ILE A 281 12.47 -17.86 18.37
C ILE A 281 12.35 -17.06 19.67
N CYS A 282 13.05 -15.92 19.73
CA CYS A 282 13.07 -15.05 20.90
C CYS A 282 11.78 -14.22 21.03
N ASN A 283 11.21 -13.81 19.88
CA ASN A 283 9.98 -13.03 19.83
C ASN A 283 9.20 -13.33 18.53
N VAL A 284 7.89 -13.30 18.62
CA VAL A 284 6.97 -13.35 17.47
C VAL A 284 6.11 -12.12 17.51
N ASN A 285 6.26 -11.23 16.55
CA ASN A 285 5.43 -10.04 16.45
C ASN A 285 4.40 -10.23 15.31
N TYR A 286 3.14 -10.28 15.69
CA TYR A 286 1.98 -10.30 14.79
C TYR A 286 0.80 -9.63 15.48
N VAL A 287 0.23 -8.63 14.85
CA VAL A 287 -0.84 -7.78 15.43
C VAL A 287 -2.12 -8.56 15.75
N GLY A 288 -2.30 -9.72 15.10
CA GLY A 288 -3.44 -10.62 15.39
C GLY A 288 -3.30 -11.47 16.67
N LEU A 289 -2.15 -11.47 17.35
CA LEU A 289 -1.99 -12.12 18.66
C LEU A 289 -2.65 -11.25 19.74
N GLU A 290 -3.38 -11.88 20.66
CA GLU A 290 -4.17 -11.19 21.68
C GLU A 290 -3.33 -10.37 22.69
N ASP A 291 -2.08 -10.78 22.90
CA ASP A 291 -1.09 -10.11 23.74
C ASP A 291 -0.28 -9.03 23.03
N ASN A 292 -0.46 -8.84 21.72
CA ASN A 292 0.18 -7.77 20.98
C ASN A 292 -0.41 -6.42 21.39
N ARG A 293 0.46 -5.44 21.69
CA ARG A 293 0.06 -4.11 22.18
C ARG A 293 -0.91 -3.36 21.26
N TYR A 294 -0.89 -3.67 19.96
CA TYR A 294 -1.75 -3.03 18.94
C TYR A 294 -2.99 -3.86 18.58
N HIS A 295 -3.19 -5.03 19.19
CA HIS A 295 -4.27 -5.94 18.84
C HIS A 295 -5.65 -5.27 18.90
N GLN A 296 -5.97 -4.63 20.01
CA GLN A 296 -7.28 -3.98 20.20
C GLN A 296 -7.50 -2.81 19.25
N LEU A 297 -6.47 -2.00 19.02
CA LEU A 297 -6.54 -0.89 18.07
C LEU A 297 -6.74 -1.39 16.64
N SER A 298 -6.00 -2.43 16.24
CA SER A 298 -6.17 -3.07 14.93
C SER A 298 -7.58 -3.63 14.73
N LEU A 299 -8.13 -4.33 15.73
CA LEU A 299 -9.51 -4.83 15.68
C LEU A 299 -10.52 -3.69 15.47
N SER A 300 -10.35 -2.58 16.19
CA SER A 300 -11.27 -1.44 16.12
C SER A 300 -11.25 -0.73 14.77
N GLN A 301 -10.10 -0.71 14.07
CA GLN A 301 -9.92 0.00 12.81
C GLN A 301 -10.09 -0.90 11.58
N TYR A 302 -9.58 -2.13 11.65
CA TYR A 302 -9.43 -3.01 10.47
C TYR A 302 -10.27 -4.29 10.55
N GLY A 303 -11.03 -4.49 11.64
CA GLY A 303 -11.85 -5.67 11.84
C GLY A 303 -11.05 -6.88 12.35
N GLU A 304 -11.57 -8.08 12.16
CA GLU A 304 -11.07 -9.31 12.79
C GLU A 304 -9.72 -9.82 12.23
N THR A 305 -9.22 -9.23 11.17
CA THR A 305 -8.00 -9.69 10.49
C THR A 305 -6.89 -8.64 10.56
N ALA A 306 -5.66 -9.07 10.86
CA ALA A 306 -4.49 -8.21 11.04
C ALA A 306 -3.46 -8.33 9.90
N GLY A 307 -3.91 -8.68 8.70
CA GLY A 307 -3.02 -8.88 7.55
C GLY A 307 -2.26 -10.21 7.60
N ALA A 308 -1.25 -10.35 6.74
CA ALA A 308 -0.50 -11.58 6.57
C ALA A 308 1.03 -11.40 6.71
N MET A 309 1.45 -10.42 7.51
CA MET A 309 2.88 -10.18 7.79
C MET A 309 3.18 -10.49 9.24
N ILE A 310 4.23 -11.30 9.46
CA ILE A 310 4.76 -11.69 10.77
C ILE A 310 6.22 -11.29 10.80
N THR A 311 6.73 -10.82 11.93
CA THR A 311 8.16 -10.76 12.17
C THR A 311 8.53 -11.68 13.33
N ILE A 312 9.69 -12.32 13.22
CA ILE A 312 10.27 -13.16 14.28
C ILE A 312 11.69 -12.68 14.56
N ASP A 313 12.07 -12.69 15.83
CA ASP A 313 13.44 -12.37 16.26
C ASP A 313 14.15 -13.62 16.71
N LEU A 314 15.41 -13.76 16.30
CA LEU A 314 16.33 -14.81 16.71
C LEU A 314 17.46 -14.20 17.55
N GLU A 315 18.37 -15.03 18.05
CA GLU A 315 19.47 -14.60 18.91
C GLU A 315 20.54 -13.74 18.19
N SER A 316 20.70 -13.90 16.88
CA SER A 316 21.70 -13.18 16.09
C SER A 316 21.37 -13.15 14.59
N GLN A 317 22.09 -12.28 13.84
CA GLN A 317 22.03 -12.25 12.38
C GLN A 317 22.44 -13.59 11.76
N GLU A 318 23.45 -14.25 12.31
CA GLU A 318 23.90 -15.56 11.84
C GLU A 318 22.81 -16.62 11.99
N ALA A 319 22.06 -16.58 13.10
CA ALA A 319 20.90 -17.45 13.30
C ALA A 319 19.81 -17.16 12.27
N CYS A 320 19.54 -15.88 11.95
CA CYS A 320 18.63 -15.50 10.90
C CYS A 320 19.05 -16.04 9.53
N PHE A 321 20.30 -15.88 9.16
CA PHE A 321 20.83 -16.38 7.89
C PHE A 321 20.81 -17.90 7.82
N LYS A 322 21.15 -18.58 8.92
CA LYS A 322 21.08 -20.04 9.02
C LYS A 322 19.65 -20.54 8.78
N LEU A 323 18.65 -19.96 9.47
CA LEU A 323 17.25 -20.28 9.22
C LEU A 323 16.88 -20.05 7.76
N LEU A 324 17.09 -18.84 7.23
CA LEU A 324 16.74 -18.50 5.85
C LEU A 324 17.38 -19.45 4.83
N ASN A 325 18.64 -19.84 5.02
CA ASN A 325 19.36 -20.71 4.10
C ASN A 325 18.85 -22.17 4.13
N ASN A 326 18.26 -22.61 5.23
CA ASN A 326 17.74 -23.96 5.40
C ASN A 326 16.25 -24.12 5.05
N LEU A 327 15.54 -23.01 4.73
CA LEU A 327 14.17 -23.07 4.22
C LEU A 327 14.12 -23.81 2.88
N LYS A 328 13.16 -24.74 2.72
CA LYS A 328 12.96 -25.57 1.53
C LYS A 328 11.71 -25.21 0.74
N LEU A 329 10.65 -24.76 1.43
CA LEU A 329 9.36 -24.35 0.86
C LEU A 329 9.27 -22.84 0.75
N ILE A 330 9.52 -22.13 1.84
CA ILE A 330 9.40 -20.67 1.93
C ILE A 330 10.51 -20.02 1.10
N HIS A 331 10.12 -19.10 0.20
CA HIS A 331 11.04 -18.45 -0.71
C HIS A 331 11.74 -17.23 -0.11
N ARG A 332 13.01 -17.06 -0.37
CA ARG A 332 13.79 -15.86 -0.07
C ARG A 332 13.54 -14.81 -1.17
N ALA A 333 12.53 -13.95 -0.96
CA ALA A 333 12.16 -12.90 -1.91
C ALA A 333 11.55 -11.69 -1.20
N THR A 334 11.70 -10.51 -1.79
CA THR A 334 11.35 -9.23 -1.14
C THR A 334 9.90 -8.81 -1.28
N ASN A 335 9.05 -9.48 -2.05
CA ASN A 335 7.66 -9.08 -2.20
C ASN A 335 6.85 -9.27 -0.89
N LEU A 336 5.62 -8.79 -0.89
CA LEU A 336 4.64 -8.92 0.20
C LEU A 336 3.32 -9.43 -0.35
N PHE A 337 2.60 -10.23 0.45
CA PHE A 337 1.23 -10.66 0.18
C PHE A 337 1.08 -11.35 -1.18
N ASP A 338 2.13 -12.04 -1.58
CA ASP A 338 2.14 -12.99 -2.69
C ASP A 338 1.29 -14.21 -2.34
N ASN A 339 0.88 -14.97 -3.33
CA ASN A 339 0.24 -16.28 -3.11
C ASN A 339 1.19 -17.27 -2.42
N ARG A 340 2.49 -17.05 -2.53
CA ARG A 340 3.56 -17.83 -1.89
C ARG A 340 4.08 -17.15 -0.64
N THR A 341 4.44 -17.92 0.36
CA THR A 341 5.10 -17.42 1.57
C THR A 341 6.54 -17.01 1.26
N LEU A 342 6.89 -15.80 1.68
CA LEU A 342 8.19 -15.18 1.44
C LEU A 342 8.85 -14.78 2.75
N ALA A 343 10.17 -14.94 2.80
CA ALA A 343 10.99 -14.58 3.96
C ALA A 343 12.17 -13.70 3.56
N ILE A 344 12.46 -12.68 4.36
CA ILE A 344 13.65 -11.83 4.24
C ILE A 344 14.22 -11.47 5.60
N HIS A 345 15.48 -11.08 5.61
CA HIS A 345 16.12 -10.37 6.72
C HIS A 345 16.12 -8.87 6.39
N PRO A 346 15.23 -8.05 6.97
CA PRO A 346 15.04 -6.65 6.56
C PRO A 346 16.32 -5.82 6.61
N ALA A 347 17.10 -5.93 7.68
CA ALA A 347 18.31 -5.14 7.91
C ALA A 347 19.36 -5.31 6.80
N SER A 348 19.51 -6.52 6.23
CA SER A 348 20.49 -6.77 5.15
C SER A 348 19.90 -6.71 3.75
N THR A 349 18.60 -6.44 3.60
CA THR A 349 17.91 -6.40 2.31
C THR A 349 17.27 -5.04 2.05
N ILE A 350 16.01 -4.85 2.42
CA ILE A 350 15.24 -3.62 2.12
C ILE A 350 15.76 -2.38 2.87
N PHE A 351 16.53 -2.57 3.96
CA PHE A 351 17.24 -1.52 4.71
C PHE A 351 18.76 -1.64 4.62
N GLY A 352 19.31 -2.49 3.76
CA GLY A 352 20.74 -2.78 3.67
C GLY A 352 21.60 -1.60 3.17
N LEU A 353 20.99 -0.56 2.58
CA LEU A 353 21.69 0.65 2.15
C LEU A 353 21.69 1.75 3.22
N PHE A 354 20.96 1.59 4.31
CA PHE A 354 20.96 2.51 5.44
C PHE A 354 22.11 2.20 6.39
N SER A 355 22.67 3.23 7.02
CA SER A 355 23.70 3.07 8.06
C SER A 355 23.15 2.33 9.28
N ALA A 356 24.03 1.84 10.16
CA ALA A 356 23.61 1.18 11.40
C ALA A 356 22.82 2.15 12.31
N GLU A 357 23.22 3.43 12.33
CA GLU A 357 22.55 4.47 13.11
C GLU A 357 21.15 4.77 12.56
N GLU A 358 21.00 4.84 11.23
CA GLU A 358 19.69 5.03 10.59
C GLU A 358 18.78 3.83 10.84
N ARG A 359 19.29 2.60 10.71
CA ARG A 359 18.51 1.39 11.03
C ARG A 359 18.07 1.36 12.49
N ALA A 360 18.97 1.73 13.41
CA ALA A 360 18.63 1.80 14.84
C ALA A 360 17.55 2.86 15.12
N ALA A 361 17.60 4.01 14.46
CA ALA A 361 16.57 5.07 14.57
C ALA A 361 15.20 4.64 14.01
N MET A 362 15.18 3.62 13.12
CA MET A 362 13.96 3.04 12.53
C MET A 362 13.54 1.74 13.24
N ASP A 363 14.16 1.35 14.34
CA ASP A 363 13.94 0.07 15.04
C ASP A 363 14.10 -1.16 14.12
N ILE A 364 15.06 -1.12 13.19
CA ILE A 364 15.40 -2.24 12.29
C ILE A 364 16.52 -3.06 12.94
N LEU A 365 16.13 -4.21 13.47
CA LEU A 365 17.04 -5.09 14.20
C LEU A 365 17.75 -6.07 13.24
N ASP A 366 19.04 -6.34 13.52
CA ASP A 366 19.82 -7.36 12.81
C ASP A 366 19.40 -8.80 13.18
N THR A 367 18.48 -8.96 14.13
CA THR A 367 17.96 -10.25 14.59
C THR A 367 16.59 -10.60 14.03
N THR A 368 16.02 -9.74 13.19
CA THR A 368 14.64 -9.87 12.72
C THR A 368 14.55 -10.54 11.35
N ILE A 369 13.66 -11.52 11.22
CA ILE A 369 13.17 -12.07 9.95
C ILE A 369 11.73 -11.62 9.75
N ARG A 370 11.41 -11.14 8.56
CA ARG A 370 10.03 -10.84 8.13
C ARG A 370 9.49 -11.96 7.26
N LEU A 371 8.33 -12.48 7.62
CA LEU A 371 7.54 -13.44 6.87
C LEU A 371 6.33 -12.74 6.24
N SER A 372 6.09 -12.93 4.96
CA SER A 372 4.84 -12.57 4.27
C SER A 372 4.13 -13.87 3.93
N VAL A 373 3.06 -14.18 4.66
CA VAL A 373 2.40 -15.49 4.62
C VAL A 373 1.49 -15.59 3.39
N GLY A 374 1.62 -16.69 2.67
CA GLY A 374 0.88 -17.00 1.45
C GLY A 374 -0.35 -17.88 1.68
N LEU A 375 -0.70 -18.63 0.63
CA LEU A 375 -1.90 -19.48 0.56
C LEU A 375 -1.61 -20.96 0.85
N GLU A 376 -0.35 -21.31 1.12
CA GLU A 376 0.06 -22.68 1.40
C GLU A 376 -0.60 -23.22 2.67
N ASP A 377 -0.61 -24.54 2.83
CA ASP A 377 -1.02 -25.19 4.06
C ASP A 377 -0.14 -24.75 5.24
N VAL A 378 -0.76 -24.39 6.35
CA VAL A 378 -0.06 -23.86 7.52
C VAL A 378 0.84 -24.89 8.20
N ASP A 379 0.51 -26.19 8.12
CA ASP A 379 1.35 -27.25 8.66
C ASP A 379 2.66 -27.37 7.88
N ASP A 380 2.60 -27.26 6.56
CA ASP A 380 3.77 -27.28 5.68
C ASP A 380 4.68 -26.09 5.96
N LEU A 381 4.12 -24.89 6.11
CA LEU A 381 4.87 -23.68 6.45
C LEU A 381 5.56 -23.80 7.82
N PHE A 382 4.82 -24.27 8.83
CA PHE A 382 5.37 -24.47 10.16
C PHE A 382 6.49 -25.52 10.17
N ASN A 383 6.29 -26.65 9.49
CA ASN A 383 7.29 -27.73 9.42
C ASN A 383 8.55 -27.27 8.68
N ASP A 384 8.42 -26.41 7.65
CA ASP A 384 9.58 -25.84 6.95
C ASP A 384 10.42 -24.94 7.86
N ILE A 385 9.78 -24.06 8.63
CA ILE A 385 10.50 -23.21 9.61
C ILE A 385 11.13 -24.07 10.71
N LYS A 386 10.38 -25.04 11.25
CA LYS A 386 10.88 -25.91 12.33
C LYS A 386 12.11 -26.69 11.88
N GLN A 387 12.07 -27.37 10.74
CA GLN A 387 13.23 -28.12 10.22
C GLN A 387 14.42 -27.20 9.92
N ALA A 388 14.18 -25.94 9.49
CA ALA A 388 15.24 -24.98 9.21
C ALA A 388 15.92 -24.45 10.49
N LEU A 389 15.19 -24.39 11.62
CA LEU A 389 15.74 -24.05 12.94
C LEU A 389 16.55 -25.19 13.55
N GLU A 390 16.23 -26.47 13.24
CA GLU A 390 16.90 -27.67 13.76
C GLU A 390 18.12 -28.04 12.93
N ALA A 391 18.29 -27.51 11.72
CA ALA A 391 19.42 -27.82 10.82
C ALA A 391 20.72 -27.12 11.26
#